data_064bf541246e723547971bfc45a09ad6
#
_entry.id   064bf541246e723547971bfc45a09ad6
#
_cell.length_a   1.000
_cell.length_b   1.000
_cell.length_c   1.000
_cell.angle_alpha   90.00
_cell.angle_beta   90.00
_cell.angle_gamma   90.00
#
_symmetry.space_group_name_H-M   'P 1'
#
loop_
_entity.id
_entity.type
_entity.pdbx_description
1 polymer ?
#
loop_
_entity_poly.entity_id
_entity_poly.type
_entity_poly.pdbx_seq_one_letter_code
_entity_poly.pdbx_strand_id
1 'polypeptide(L)'
;MGRRTVLGLLLGAAALPFAGTRAEALTVGEARALIDRVVSEIKRIINSGQSEQAMYRGFESIFDRYADVPTIARSALGPPARSASGAQLAAFGDAFGAYLARKYGARFREFIGGEIEVRDARELKNFFEVRSTVDLRGQSPFSVSFMVSDRSGANRFFDIVIEGVSLLKTERVEIGSMLERRGGDIDRLIRDLRSA
;
A
#
# COMPACT_ATOMS: atom_id res chain seq x y z
N MET A 1 74.17 35.56 -0.77
CA MET A 1 73.74 34.96 -2.02
C MET A 1 73.14 33.57 -1.75
N GLY A 2 71.84 33.42 -1.74
CA GLY A 2 71.20 32.15 -1.47
C GLY A 2 69.77 32.18 -1.99
N ARG A 3 69.57 31.51 -3.16
CA ARG A 3 68.25 31.37 -3.81
C ARG A 3 67.44 30.31 -3.05
N ARG A 4 66.32 30.69 -2.43
CA ARG A 4 65.34 29.76 -1.86
C ARG A 4 64.21 29.54 -2.86
N THR A 5 64.17 28.34 -3.44
CA THR A 5 63.11 27.85 -4.32
C THR A 5 61.95 27.34 -3.43
N VAL A 6 60.79 27.96 -3.52
CA VAL A 6 59.58 27.49 -2.85
C VAL A 6 58.81 26.62 -3.85
N LEU A 7 58.74 25.29 -3.55
CA LEU A 7 57.89 24.37 -4.30
C LEU A 7 56.45 24.50 -3.76
N GLY A 8 55.56 25.04 -4.59
CA GLY A 8 54.12 25.03 -4.32
C GLY A 8 53.48 23.67 -4.63
N LEU A 9 52.95 23.03 -3.62
CA LEU A 9 52.16 21.81 -3.77
C LEU A 9 50.72 22.20 -4.14
N LEU A 10 50.32 21.94 -5.39
CA LEU A 10 48.94 22.05 -5.85
C LEU A 10 48.18 20.77 -5.43
N LEU A 11 47.38 20.85 -4.38
CA LEU A 11 46.35 19.84 -4.06
C LEU A 11 45.19 19.97 -5.04
N GLY A 12 45.15 19.08 -6.04
CA GLY A 12 44.01 18.89 -6.90
C GLY A 12 42.86 18.18 -6.13
N ALA A 13 41.82 18.93 -5.78
CA ALA A 13 40.58 18.34 -5.27
C ALA A 13 39.84 17.64 -6.42
N ALA A 14 39.92 16.32 -6.46
CA ALA A 14 39.10 15.50 -7.34
C ALA A 14 37.65 15.55 -6.91
N ALA A 15 36.81 16.34 -7.56
CA ALA A 15 35.38 16.31 -7.41
C ALA A 15 34.83 15.01 -8.01
N LEU A 16 34.49 14.06 -7.16
CA LEU A 16 33.75 12.86 -7.56
C LEU A 16 32.32 13.29 -7.97
N PRO A 17 31.88 12.94 -9.19
CA PRO A 17 30.48 13.19 -9.56
C PRO A 17 29.60 12.30 -8.69
N PHE A 18 28.78 12.90 -7.84
CA PHE A 18 27.65 12.24 -7.22
C PHE A 18 26.68 11.89 -8.37
N ALA A 19 26.79 10.68 -8.88
CA ALA A 19 25.77 10.09 -9.74
C ALA A 19 24.55 9.84 -8.84
N GLY A 20 23.70 10.86 -8.69
CA GLY A 20 22.39 10.70 -8.10
C GLY A 20 21.63 9.67 -8.93
N THR A 21 21.39 8.49 -8.40
CA THR A 21 20.46 7.53 -8.98
C THR A 21 19.09 8.21 -9.04
N ARG A 22 18.71 8.69 -10.23
CA ARG A 22 17.32 9.07 -10.50
C ARG A 22 16.49 7.83 -10.19
N ALA A 23 15.59 7.93 -9.23
CA ALA A 23 14.55 6.94 -9.09
C ALA A 23 13.84 6.89 -10.45
N GLU A 24 13.94 5.76 -11.13
CA GLU A 24 13.28 5.56 -12.41
C GLU A 24 11.77 5.59 -12.12
N ALA A 25 11.02 6.37 -12.91
CA ALA A 25 9.58 6.49 -12.72
C ALA A 25 8.93 5.12 -12.91
N LEU A 26 7.93 4.81 -12.10
CA LEU A 26 7.17 3.56 -12.19
C LEU A 26 6.66 3.34 -13.62
N THR A 27 6.87 2.13 -14.13
CA THR A 27 6.40 1.69 -15.44
C THR A 27 5.18 0.77 -15.34
N VAL A 28 4.45 0.61 -16.44
CA VAL A 28 3.34 -0.37 -16.55
C VAL A 28 3.81 -1.78 -16.19
N GLY A 29 5.01 -2.17 -16.65
CA GLY A 29 5.58 -3.49 -16.37
C GLY A 29 5.88 -3.71 -14.89
N GLU A 30 6.44 -2.72 -14.21
CA GLU A 30 6.73 -2.78 -12.78
C GLU A 30 5.46 -2.77 -11.91
N ALA A 31 4.46 -1.96 -12.30
CA ALA A 31 3.15 -1.97 -11.63
C ALA A 31 2.49 -3.37 -11.73
N ARG A 32 2.51 -3.97 -12.92
CA ARG A 32 2.04 -5.34 -13.14
C ARG A 32 2.82 -6.34 -12.29
N ALA A 33 4.15 -6.30 -12.34
CA ALA A 33 5.00 -7.22 -11.58
C ALA A 33 4.81 -7.10 -10.06
N LEU A 34 4.48 -5.90 -9.55
CA LEU A 34 4.10 -5.71 -8.15
C LEU A 34 2.84 -6.51 -7.83
N ILE A 35 1.80 -6.39 -8.64
CA ILE A 35 0.52 -7.06 -8.38
C ILE A 35 0.59 -8.56 -8.64
N ASP A 36 1.38 -9.03 -9.60
CA ASP A 36 1.66 -10.45 -9.79
C ASP A 36 2.26 -11.07 -8.51
N ARG A 37 3.17 -10.36 -7.82
CA ARG A 37 3.73 -10.78 -6.51
C ARG A 37 2.65 -10.80 -5.42
N VAL A 38 1.84 -9.73 -5.32
CA VAL A 38 0.73 -9.65 -4.35
C VAL A 38 -0.23 -10.81 -4.54
N VAL A 39 -0.69 -11.05 -5.76
CA VAL A 39 -1.60 -12.16 -6.09
C VAL A 39 -0.97 -13.52 -5.76
N SER A 40 0.30 -13.72 -6.09
CA SER A 40 1.01 -14.97 -5.78
C SER A 40 1.10 -15.23 -4.27
N GLU A 41 1.32 -14.20 -3.46
CA GLU A 41 1.33 -14.33 -2.00
C GLU A 41 -0.07 -14.56 -1.43
N ILE A 42 -1.10 -13.87 -1.95
CA ILE A 42 -2.49 -14.13 -1.59
C ILE A 42 -2.84 -15.60 -1.86
N LYS A 43 -2.57 -16.10 -3.07
CA LYS A 43 -2.81 -17.51 -3.43
C LYS A 43 -2.09 -18.49 -2.50
N ARG A 44 -0.88 -18.18 -2.08
CA ARG A 44 -0.11 -19.00 -1.13
C ARG A 44 -0.80 -19.05 0.23
N ILE A 45 -1.28 -17.90 0.74
CA ILE A 45 -1.96 -17.83 2.03
C ILE A 45 -3.27 -18.59 2.01
N ILE A 46 -4.14 -18.36 1.03
CA ILE A 46 -5.46 -18.99 0.95
C ILE A 46 -5.38 -20.52 0.73
N ASN A 47 -4.33 -21.02 0.10
CA ASN A 47 -4.11 -22.44 -0.14
C ASN A 47 -3.17 -23.10 0.88
N SER A 48 -2.76 -22.40 1.93
CA SER A 48 -1.78 -22.90 2.90
C SER A 48 -2.33 -23.96 3.88
N GLY A 49 -3.65 -24.07 4.00
CA GLY A 49 -4.29 -24.90 5.04
C GLY A 49 -4.07 -24.40 6.48
N GLN A 50 -3.55 -23.18 6.66
CA GLN A 50 -3.30 -22.59 7.97
C GLN A 50 -4.58 -22.19 8.68
N SER A 51 -4.47 -21.92 10.00
CA SER A 51 -5.56 -21.37 10.77
C SER A 51 -5.97 -19.98 10.25
N GLU A 52 -7.22 -19.61 10.44
CA GLU A 52 -7.77 -18.31 10.05
C GLU A 52 -6.93 -17.14 10.58
N GLN A 53 -6.51 -17.24 11.83
CA GLN A 53 -5.67 -16.24 12.48
C GLN A 53 -4.27 -16.12 11.84
N ALA A 54 -3.71 -17.24 11.34
CA ALA A 54 -2.45 -17.21 10.59
C ALA A 54 -2.64 -16.60 9.21
N MET A 55 -3.78 -16.85 8.57
CA MET A 55 -4.14 -16.20 7.30
C MET A 55 -4.29 -14.68 7.46
N TYR A 56 -4.97 -14.20 8.52
CA TYR A 56 -5.09 -12.76 8.79
C TYR A 56 -3.74 -12.08 8.93
N ARG A 57 -2.82 -12.65 9.72
CA ARG A 57 -1.44 -12.14 9.83
C ARG A 57 -0.71 -12.14 8.49
N GLY A 58 -0.97 -13.13 7.65
CA GLY A 58 -0.43 -13.18 6.30
C GLY A 58 -0.91 -12.01 5.45
N PHE A 59 -2.19 -11.67 5.50
CA PHE A 59 -2.77 -10.54 4.78
C PHE A 59 -2.29 -9.19 5.34
N GLU A 60 -2.21 -9.03 6.67
CA GLU A 60 -1.58 -7.86 7.29
C GLU A 60 -0.17 -7.66 6.74
N SER A 61 0.64 -8.72 6.69
CA SER A 61 2.00 -8.66 6.15
C SER A 61 2.05 -8.28 4.66
N ILE A 62 1.09 -8.72 3.85
CA ILE A 62 0.97 -8.28 2.44
C ILE A 62 0.64 -6.79 2.39
N PHE A 63 -0.32 -6.35 3.21
CA PHE A 63 -0.73 -4.96 3.26
C PHE A 63 0.45 -4.05 3.65
N ASP A 64 1.18 -4.38 4.71
CA ASP A 64 2.35 -3.61 5.18
C ASP A 64 3.46 -3.52 4.13
N ARG A 65 3.69 -4.59 3.38
CA ARG A 65 4.78 -4.63 2.38
C ARG A 65 4.43 -3.97 1.06
N TYR A 66 3.20 -4.08 0.62
CA TYR A 66 2.81 -3.72 -0.75
C TYR A 66 1.82 -2.57 -0.83
N ALA A 67 1.12 -2.22 0.26
CA ALA A 67 0.22 -1.08 0.28
C ALA A 67 0.93 0.22 0.70
N ASP A 68 0.45 1.33 0.18
CA ASP A 68 0.84 2.67 0.63
C ASP A 68 0.02 3.07 1.84
N VAL A 69 0.34 2.44 3.00
CA VAL A 69 -0.39 2.63 4.25
C VAL A 69 -0.54 4.11 4.64
N PRO A 70 0.50 4.97 4.55
CA PRO A 70 0.36 6.39 4.87
C PRO A 70 -0.64 7.12 3.96
N THR A 71 -0.65 6.83 2.66
CA THR A 71 -1.60 7.42 1.69
C THR A 71 -3.01 6.91 1.95
N ILE A 72 -3.17 5.61 2.17
CA ILE A 72 -4.46 4.97 2.48
C ILE A 72 -5.04 5.55 3.76
N ALA A 73 -4.26 5.62 4.85
CA ALA A 73 -4.68 6.16 6.13
C ALA A 73 -5.14 7.61 6.02
N ARG A 74 -4.35 8.49 5.38
CA ARG A 74 -4.75 9.89 5.13
C ARG A 74 -6.03 10.00 4.34
N SER A 75 -6.20 9.16 3.33
CA SER A 75 -7.38 9.16 2.46
C SER A 75 -8.62 8.66 3.18
N ALA A 76 -8.49 7.59 3.97
CA ALA A 76 -9.59 7.02 4.76
C ALA A 76 -10.04 7.98 5.87
N LEU A 77 -9.10 8.60 6.59
CA LEU A 77 -9.42 9.59 7.63
C LEU A 77 -10.04 10.88 7.04
N GLY A 78 -9.69 11.20 5.79
CA GLY A 78 -10.24 12.36 5.07
C GLY A 78 -9.78 13.72 5.61
N PRO A 79 -10.67 14.76 5.68
CA PRO A 79 -10.29 16.10 6.11
C PRO A 79 -9.62 16.15 7.48
N PRO A 80 -10.03 15.37 8.50
CA PRO A 80 -9.36 15.30 9.80
C PRO A 80 -7.87 14.93 9.75
N ALA A 81 -7.41 14.24 8.71
CA ALA A 81 -6.00 13.93 8.53
C ALA A 81 -5.08 15.18 8.42
N ARG A 82 -5.65 16.37 8.13
CA ARG A 82 -4.89 17.62 8.05
C ARG A 82 -4.50 18.17 9.41
N SER A 83 -5.30 17.90 10.43
CA SER A 83 -5.08 18.33 11.81
C SER A 83 -4.47 17.23 12.69
N ALA A 84 -4.47 15.98 12.22
CA ALA A 84 -3.88 14.87 12.95
C ALA A 84 -2.35 14.99 13.01
N SER A 85 -1.78 14.65 14.17
CA SER A 85 -0.32 14.56 14.33
C SER A 85 0.26 13.39 13.50
N GLY A 86 1.56 13.44 13.22
CA GLY A 86 2.26 12.32 12.56
C GLY A 86 2.13 11.02 13.34
N ALA A 87 2.17 11.08 14.67
CA ALA A 87 1.98 9.92 15.54
C ALA A 87 0.57 9.34 15.43
N GLN A 88 -0.46 10.20 15.41
CA GLN A 88 -1.85 9.76 15.21
C GLN A 88 -2.06 9.13 13.84
N LEU A 89 -1.49 9.70 12.77
CA LEU A 89 -1.59 9.13 11.43
C LEU A 89 -0.92 7.76 11.32
N ALA A 90 0.25 7.58 11.94
CA ALA A 90 0.93 6.28 11.99
C ALA A 90 0.10 5.26 12.78
N ALA A 91 -0.31 5.60 14.01
CA ALA A 91 -1.12 4.73 14.86
C ALA A 91 -2.49 4.38 14.24
N PHE A 92 -3.09 5.34 13.51
CA PHE A 92 -4.32 5.09 12.74
C PHE A 92 -4.05 4.14 11.57
N GLY A 93 -2.96 4.32 10.84
CA GLY A 93 -2.58 3.43 9.73
C GLY A 93 -2.46 1.97 10.18
N ASP A 94 -1.74 1.73 11.27
CA ASP A 94 -1.56 0.40 11.85
C ASP A 94 -2.90 -0.21 12.28
N ALA A 95 -3.71 0.55 13.05
CA ALA A 95 -5.02 0.10 13.54
C ALA A 95 -6.00 -0.16 12.39
N PHE A 96 -5.95 0.67 11.34
CA PHE A 96 -6.80 0.55 10.17
C PHE A 96 -6.41 -0.65 9.31
N GLY A 97 -5.12 -0.89 9.11
CA GLY A 97 -4.62 -2.09 8.41
C GLY A 97 -5.09 -3.38 9.09
N ALA A 98 -4.92 -3.48 10.41
CA ALA A 98 -5.39 -4.62 11.19
C ALA A 98 -6.92 -4.77 11.15
N TYR A 99 -7.67 -3.66 11.22
CA TYR A 99 -9.13 -3.65 11.05
C TYR A 99 -9.56 -4.19 9.67
N LEU A 100 -8.93 -3.72 8.58
CA LEU A 100 -9.22 -4.20 7.23
C LEU A 100 -8.92 -5.70 7.09
N ALA A 101 -7.80 -6.17 7.64
CA ALA A 101 -7.43 -7.57 7.61
C ALA A 101 -8.47 -8.46 8.31
N ARG A 102 -9.04 -8.02 9.44
CA ARG A 102 -10.15 -8.73 10.12
C ARG A 102 -11.45 -8.65 9.34
N LYS A 103 -11.84 -7.44 8.94
CA LYS A 103 -13.12 -7.16 8.24
C LYS A 103 -13.25 -7.95 6.94
N TYR A 104 -12.18 -7.98 6.16
CA TYR A 104 -12.16 -8.66 4.87
C TYR A 104 -11.59 -10.08 4.95
N GLY A 105 -10.82 -10.37 5.99
CA GLY A 105 -10.17 -11.66 6.17
C GLY A 105 -11.15 -12.84 6.24
N ALA A 106 -12.30 -12.67 6.87
CA ALA A 106 -13.35 -13.70 6.92
C ALA A 106 -13.81 -14.13 5.52
N ARG A 107 -13.81 -13.20 4.55
CA ARG A 107 -14.17 -13.48 3.16
C ARG A 107 -13.10 -14.23 2.38
N PHE A 108 -11.84 -14.22 2.84
CA PHE A 108 -10.78 -14.93 2.12
C PHE A 108 -10.96 -16.46 2.09
N ARG A 109 -11.80 -17.02 2.97
CA ARG A 109 -12.21 -18.42 2.86
C ARG A 109 -12.98 -18.73 1.58
N GLU A 110 -13.74 -17.76 1.09
CA GLU A 110 -14.47 -17.86 -0.18
C GLU A 110 -13.52 -17.99 -1.38
N PHE A 111 -12.27 -17.53 -1.21
CA PHE A 111 -11.21 -17.61 -2.22
C PHE A 111 -10.47 -18.95 -2.24
N ILE A 112 -10.71 -19.86 -1.27
CA ILE A 112 -10.04 -21.16 -1.22
C ILE A 112 -10.47 -22.00 -2.44
N GLY A 113 -9.48 -22.34 -3.28
CA GLY A 113 -9.71 -23.07 -4.53
C GLY A 113 -10.28 -22.20 -5.66
N GLY A 114 -10.33 -20.87 -5.48
CA GLY A 114 -10.57 -19.91 -6.55
C GLY A 114 -9.28 -19.51 -7.27
N GLU A 115 -9.45 -18.86 -8.41
CA GLU A 115 -8.35 -18.34 -9.23
C GLU A 115 -8.35 -16.82 -9.26
N ILE A 116 -7.15 -16.24 -9.19
CA ILE A 116 -6.93 -14.80 -9.39
C ILE A 116 -5.94 -14.67 -10.54
N GLU A 117 -6.32 -14.01 -11.61
CA GLU A 117 -5.48 -13.84 -12.79
C GLU A 117 -5.29 -12.36 -13.10
N VAL A 118 -4.02 -11.89 -13.13
CA VAL A 118 -3.67 -10.55 -13.57
C VAL A 118 -3.78 -10.49 -15.09
N ARG A 119 -4.69 -9.67 -15.59
CA ARG A 119 -5.01 -9.54 -17.02
C ARG A 119 -4.10 -8.54 -17.72
N ASP A 120 -4.24 -7.29 -17.36
CA ASP A 120 -3.52 -6.20 -17.97
C ASP A 120 -3.18 -5.09 -16.96
N ALA A 121 -2.32 -4.17 -17.42
CA ALA A 121 -1.98 -2.98 -16.68
C ALA A 121 -1.96 -1.78 -17.64
N ARG A 122 -2.39 -0.62 -17.17
CA ARG A 122 -2.37 0.63 -17.94
C ARG A 122 -2.00 1.82 -17.07
N GLU A 123 -1.36 2.79 -17.69
CA GLU A 123 -1.12 4.08 -17.06
C GLU A 123 -2.41 4.92 -17.07
N LEU A 124 -2.69 5.54 -15.94
CA LEU A 124 -3.67 6.61 -15.78
C LEU A 124 -2.91 7.86 -15.35
N LYS A 125 -3.46 9.06 -15.58
CA LYS A 125 -2.78 10.38 -15.43
C LYS A 125 -1.65 10.46 -14.38
N ASN A 126 -1.79 9.79 -13.24
CA ASN A 126 -0.88 9.94 -12.10
C ASN A 126 -0.62 8.63 -11.33
N PHE A 127 -1.07 7.51 -11.83
CA PHE A 127 -0.96 6.18 -11.22
C PHE A 127 -1.22 5.12 -12.29
N PHE A 128 -1.09 3.85 -11.91
CA PHE A 128 -1.32 2.72 -12.79
C PHE A 128 -2.50 1.90 -12.27
N GLU A 129 -3.32 1.42 -13.18
CA GLU A 129 -4.34 0.43 -12.90
C GLU A 129 -3.86 -0.93 -13.38
N VAL A 130 -3.84 -1.91 -12.46
CA VAL A 130 -3.58 -3.31 -12.79
C VAL A 130 -4.85 -4.10 -12.59
N ARG A 131 -5.41 -4.63 -13.68
CA ARG A 131 -6.69 -5.36 -13.68
C ARG A 131 -6.46 -6.85 -13.51
N SER A 132 -7.30 -7.45 -12.69
CA SER A 132 -7.34 -8.88 -12.44
C SER A 132 -8.77 -9.40 -12.57
N THR A 133 -8.91 -10.66 -12.91
CA THR A 133 -10.17 -11.41 -12.81
C THR A 133 -10.06 -12.35 -11.62
N VAL A 134 -11.11 -12.41 -10.83
CA VAL A 134 -11.26 -13.37 -9.74
C VAL A 134 -12.37 -14.32 -10.11
N ASP A 135 -12.08 -15.61 -10.05
CA ASP A 135 -13.02 -16.71 -10.29
C ASP A 135 -13.14 -17.53 -9.01
N LEU A 136 -14.31 -17.52 -8.39
CA LEU A 136 -14.61 -18.24 -7.16
C LEU A 136 -15.62 -19.36 -7.43
N ARG A 137 -15.49 -20.45 -6.71
CA ARG A 137 -16.40 -21.59 -6.86
C ARG A 137 -17.85 -21.20 -6.59
N GLY A 138 -18.72 -21.42 -7.56
CA GLY A 138 -20.15 -21.14 -7.43
C GLY A 138 -20.56 -19.68 -7.58
N GLN A 139 -19.64 -18.82 -8.03
CA GLN A 139 -19.91 -17.41 -8.33
C GLN A 139 -19.50 -17.09 -9.76
N SER A 140 -20.11 -16.08 -10.35
CA SER A 140 -19.62 -15.54 -11.63
C SER A 140 -18.28 -14.85 -11.43
N PRO A 141 -17.33 -14.98 -12.38
CA PRO A 141 -16.08 -14.23 -12.31
C PRO A 141 -16.34 -12.72 -12.23
N PHE A 142 -15.52 -12.02 -11.42
CA PHE A 142 -15.63 -10.58 -11.23
C PHE A 142 -14.28 -9.87 -11.37
N SER A 143 -14.34 -8.56 -11.60
CA SER A 143 -13.15 -7.74 -11.80
C SER A 143 -12.61 -7.17 -10.50
N VAL A 144 -11.28 -7.19 -10.37
CA VAL A 144 -10.54 -6.50 -9.31
C VAL A 144 -9.42 -5.70 -9.93
N SER A 145 -9.39 -4.39 -9.69
CA SER A 145 -8.31 -3.50 -10.12
C SER A 145 -7.51 -3.00 -8.93
N PHE A 146 -6.20 -3.04 -9.03
CA PHE A 146 -5.27 -2.44 -8.07
C PHE A 146 -4.77 -1.12 -8.60
N MET A 147 -4.87 -0.04 -7.80
CA MET A 147 -4.33 1.27 -8.13
C MET A 147 -2.93 1.39 -7.54
N VAL A 148 -1.92 1.51 -8.40
CA VAL A 148 -0.49 1.48 -8.04
C VAL A 148 0.15 2.84 -8.30
N SER A 149 1.02 3.31 -7.40
CA SER A 149 1.76 4.56 -7.54
C SER A 149 3.13 4.45 -6.87
N ASP A 150 4.08 5.28 -7.30
CA ASP A 150 5.42 5.46 -6.73
C ASP A 150 5.54 6.75 -5.90
N ARG A 151 4.46 7.50 -5.71
CA ARG A 151 4.46 8.85 -5.09
C ARG A 151 4.96 8.88 -3.66
N SER A 152 4.90 7.78 -2.94
CA SER A 152 5.45 7.64 -1.59
C SER A 152 6.94 7.28 -1.57
N GLY A 153 7.60 7.26 -2.74
CA GLY A 153 9.00 6.87 -2.90
C GLY A 153 9.22 5.37 -3.07
N ALA A 154 8.16 4.59 -3.17
CA ALA A 154 8.19 3.16 -3.46
C ALA A 154 6.97 2.74 -4.27
N ASN A 155 7.13 1.74 -5.11
CA ASN A 155 6.03 1.16 -5.89
C ASN A 155 5.07 0.42 -4.94
N ARG A 156 3.86 0.98 -4.73
CA ARG A 156 2.86 0.45 -3.81
C ARG A 156 1.46 0.61 -4.36
N PHE A 157 0.55 -0.29 -4.00
CA PHE A 157 -0.86 -0.06 -4.28
C PHE A 157 -1.48 0.81 -3.18
N PHE A 158 -2.45 1.64 -3.55
CA PHE A 158 -3.13 2.55 -2.63
C PHE A 158 -4.65 2.42 -2.64
N ASP A 159 -5.22 1.65 -3.56
CA ASP A 159 -6.64 1.32 -3.60
C ASP A 159 -6.86 -0.02 -4.31
N ILE A 160 -7.96 -0.66 -3.95
CA ILE A 160 -8.49 -1.84 -4.62
C ILE A 160 -9.92 -1.50 -5.06
N VAL A 161 -10.21 -1.72 -6.33
CA VAL A 161 -11.53 -1.48 -6.91
C VAL A 161 -12.13 -2.82 -7.32
N ILE A 162 -13.28 -3.18 -6.74
CA ILE A 162 -13.99 -4.42 -7.00
C ILE A 162 -15.28 -4.07 -7.74
N GLU A 163 -15.47 -4.61 -8.94
CA GLU A 163 -16.64 -4.32 -9.78
C GLU A 163 -16.94 -2.81 -9.90
N GLY A 164 -15.88 -2.00 -10.07
CA GLY A 164 -15.98 -0.55 -10.16
C GLY A 164 -16.13 0.19 -8.84
N VAL A 165 -16.25 -0.51 -7.70
CA VAL A 165 -16.40 0.09 -6.38
C VAL A 165 -15.03 0.16 -5.67
N SER A 166 -14.56 1.37 -5.39
CA SER A 166 -13.31 1.62 -4.66
C SER A 166 -13.48 1.26 -3.18
N LEU A 167 -12.65 0.33 -2.68
CA LEU A 167 -12.63 -0.01 -1.25
C LEU A 167 -12.21 1.20 -0.41
N LEU A 168 -11.21 1.95 -0.84
CA LEU A 168 -10.74 3.13 -0.12
C LEU A 168 -11.85 4.19 0.04
N LYS A 169 -12.67 4.42 -0.99
CA LYS A 169 -13.81 5.34 -0.90
C LYS A 169 -14.88 4.82 0.04
N THR A 170 -15.17 3.53 0.00
CA THR A 170 -16.13 2.87 0.90
C THR A 170 -15.67 2.99 2.35
N GLU A 171 -14.41 2.65 2.63
CA GLU A 171 -13.85 2.74 3.97
C GLU A 171 -13.77 4.19 4.47
N ARG A 172 -13.52 5.15 3.60
CA ARG A 172 -13.54 6.57 3.97
C ARG A 172 -14.91 7.01 4.52
N VAL A 173 -15.99 6.56 3.92
CA VAL A 173 -17.34 6.86 4.40
C VAL A 173 -17.58 6.22 5.77
N GLU A 174 -17.19 4.99 5.94
CA GLU A 174 -17.37 4.26 7.19
C GLU A 174 -16.51 4.84 8.32
N ILE A 175 -15.23 5.08 8.07
CA ILE A 175 -14.30 5.72 9.03
C ILE A 175 -14.78 7.12 9.40
N GLY A 176 -15.27 7.91 8.43
CA GLY A 176 -15.87 9.22 8.69
C GLY A 176 -17.04 9.13 9.66
N SER A 177 -17.97 8.22 9.41
CA SER A 177 -19.10 7.97 10.28
C SER A 177 -18.69 7.44 11.68
N MET A 178 -17.68 6.57 11.74
CA MET A 178 -17.11 6.11 13.01
C MET A 178 -16.50 7.27 13.81
N LEU A 179 -15.78 8.17 13.15
CA LEU A 179 -15.13 9.33 13.78
C LEU A 179 -16.18 10.33 14.29
N GLU A 180 -17.22 10.62 13.50
CA GLU A 180 -18.32 11.50 13.90
C GLU A 180 -19.01 11.01 15.18
N ARG A 181 -19.32 9.71 15.27
CA ARG A 181 -19.90 9.12 16.50
C ARG A 181 -19.00 9.25 17.73
N ARG A 182 -17.72 9.61 17.54
CA ARG A 182 -16.71 9.83 18.59
C ARG A 182 -16.38 11.32 18.80
N GLY A 183 -17.20 12.20 18.24
CA GLY A 183 -17.00 13.65 18.35
C GLY A 183 -15.72 14.15 17.69
N GLY A 184 -15.19 13.42 16.68
CA GLY A 184 -13.96 13.78 16.00
C GLY A 184 -12.67 13.33 16.72
N ASP A 185 -12.76 12.56 17.81
CA ASP A 185 -11.62 12.05 18.56
C ASP A 185 -10.93 10.90 17.82
N ILE A 186 -9.79 11.21 17.20
CA ILE A 186 -8.98 10.24 16.43
C ILE A 186 -8.39 9.17 17.34
N ASP A 187 -7.96 9.51 18.54
CA ASP A 187 -7.35 8.53 19.46
C ASP A 187 -8.38 7.50 19.94
N ARG A 188 -9.61 7.95 20.14
CA ARG A 188 -10.73 7.05 20.44
C ARG A 188 -11.07 6.16 19.26
N LEU A 189 -11.08 6.70 18.05
CA LEU A 189 -11.26 5.90 16.82
C LEU A 189 -10.18 4.82 16.70
N ILE A 190 -8.91 5.17 16.93
CA ILE A 190 -7.79 4.22 16.88
C ILE A 190 -7.98 3.06 17.87
N ARG A 191 -8.37 3.37 19.11
CA ARG A 191 -8.64 2.32 20.12
C ARG A 191 -9.73 1.37 19.67
N ASP A 192 -10.81 1.91 19.13
CA ASP A 192 -11.96 1.11 18.71
C ASP A 192 -11.64 0.25 17.47
N LEU A 193 -10.85 0.76 16.53
CA LEU A 193 -10.39 -0.02 15.39
C LEU A 193 -9.49 -1.21 15.78
N ARG A 194 -8.77 -1.11 16.91
CA ARG A 194 -7.95 -2.21 17.42
C ARG A 194 -8.78 -3.33 18.05
N SER A 195 -9.97 -3.02 18.53
CA SER A 195 -10.86 -3.96 19.22
C SER A 195 -12.02 -4.49 18.36
N ALA A 196 -12.23 -3.91 17.19
CA ALA A 196 -13.31 -4.27 16.26
C ALA A 196 -13.05 -5.57 15.48
#